data_819e5fa72e46560839e3448c261ee951
#
_entry.id   819e5fa72e46560839e3448c261ee951
#
_cell.length_a   1.000
_cell.length_b   1.000
_cell.length_c   1.000
_cell.angle_alpha   90.00
_cell.angle_beta   90.00
_cell.angle_gamma   90.00
#
_symmetry.space_group_name_H-M   'P 1'
#
loop_
_entity.id
_entity.type
_entity.pdbx_description
1 polymer ?
#
loop_
_entity_poly.entity_id
_entity_poly.type
_entity_poly.pdbx_seq_one_letter_code
_entity_poly.pdbx_strand_id
1 'polypeptide(L)'
;MKAKRIIQFTFIGFVSIIVIGVLGMLVWAKTGTYPARAVALSALESTDRVTITQDKWIIFTPEEETETGLIFYPGGLVEPTAYAPILRKIAENGVLVVITPMPLNLAILNTGAANAVIDEYPHISTWILAGHSLGGASAAIFAKNN
;
A
#
# COMPACT_ATOMS: atom_id res chain seq x y z
N MET A 1 47.34 -17.00 10.45
CA MET A 1 46.84 -16.82 9.05
C MET A 1 45.62 -17.65 8.76
N LYS A 2 45.52 -18.95 9.15
CA LYS A 2 44.37 -19.84 8.88
C LYS A 2 43.05 -19.35 9.52
N ALA A 3 43.06 -18.91 10.80
CA ALA A 3 41.86 -18.44 11.49
C ALA A 3 41.19 -17.22 10.82
N LYS A 4 41.96 -16.23 10.37
CA LYS A 4 41.43 -15.06 9.66
C LYS A 4 40.73 -15.43 8.35
N ARG A 5 41.29 -16.39 7.60
CA ARG A 5 40.67 -16.89 6.37
C ARG A 5 39.34 -17.63 6.64
N ILE A 6 39.29 -18.45 7.69
CA ILE A 6 38.04 -19.15 8.06
C ILE A 6 36.96 -18.14 8.42
N ILE A 7 37.27 -17.15 9.29
CA ILE A 7 36.32 -16.08 9.66
C ILE A 7 35.81 -15.35 8.41
N GLN A 8 36.74 -14.99 7.49
CA GLN A 8 36.38 -14.31 6.25
C GLN A 8 35.44 -15.14 5.36
N PHE A 9 35.70 -16.43 5.16
CA PHE A 9 34.86 -17.31 4.36
C PHE A 9 33.49 -17.55 5.01
N THR A 10 33.45 -17.69 6.36
CA THR A 10 32.18 -17.82 7.09
C THR A 10 31.35 -16.54 6.96
N PHE A 11 31.96 -15.38 7.07
CA PHE A 11 31.29 -14.08 6.90
C PHE A 11 30.74 -13.93 5.48
N ILE A 12 31.56 -14.22 4.45
CA ILE A 12 31.13 -14.18 3.04
C ILE A 12 29.94 -15.13 2.81
N GLY A 13 30.04 -16.37 3.34
CA GLY A 13 28.95 -17.35 3.23
C GLY A 13 27.65 -16.87 3.87
N PHE A 14 27.75 -16.28 5.06
CA PHE A 14 26.60 -15.71 5.77
C PHE A 14 25.95 -14.56 4.98
N VAL A 15 26.76 -13.60 4.49
CA VAL A 15 26.29 -12.49 3.66
C VAL A 15 25.65 -13.00 2.39
N SER A 16 26.24 -14.01 1.73
CA SER A 16 25.67 -14.60 0.51
C SER A 16 24.31 -15.22 0.75
N ILE A 17 24.10 -15.90 1.87
CA ILE A 17 22.78 -16.49 2.23
C ILE A 17 21.76 -15.37 2.42
N ILE A 18 22.11 -14.28 3.12
CA ILE A 18 21.20 -13.13 3.29
C ILE A 18 20.83 -12.53 1.92
N VAL A 19 21.81 -12.29 1.06
CA VAL A 19 21.58 -11.71 -0.27
C VAL A 19 20.65 -12.60 -1.10
N ILE A 20 20.89 -13.91 -1.12
CA ILE A 20 20.04 -14.88 -1.84
C ILE A 20 18.63 -14.87 -1.26
N GLY A 21 18.49 -14.83 0.07
CA GLY A 21 17.19 -14.75 0.74
C GLY A 21 16.41 -13.48 0.38
N VAL A 22 17.08 -12.33 0.39
CA VAL A 22 16.48 -11.06 -0.02
C VAL A 22 16.07 -11.08 -1.49
N LEU A 23 16.93 -11.52 -2.38
CA LEU A 23 16.62 -11.64 -3.80
C LEU A 23 15.43 -12.60 -4.05
N GLY A 24 15.42 -13.74 -3.36
CA GLY A 24 14.31 -14.70 -3.42
C GLY A 24 12.99 -14.07 -2.95
N MET A 25 13.02 -13.31 -1.86
CA MET A 25 11.85 -12.59 -1.37
C MET A 25 11.35 -11.53 -2.36
N LEU A 26 12.26 -10.76 -2.97
CA LEU A 26 11.89 -9.76 -3.98
C LEU A 26 11.25 -10.40 -5.22
N VAL A 27 11.84 -11.51 -5.71
CA VAL A 27 11.28 -12.27 -6.83
C VAL A 27 9.91 -12.82 -6.46
N TRP A 28 9.78 -13.45 -5.29
CA TRP A 28 8.52 -13.99 -4.80
C TRP A 28 7.44 -12.92 -4.68
N ALA A 29 7.75 -11.76 -4.08
CA ALA A 29 6.79 -10.67 -3.95
C ALA A 29 6.33 -10.16 -5.31
N LYS A 30 7.25 -10.02 -6.27
CA LYS A 30 6.94 -9.56 -7.63
C LYS A 30 6.10 -10.57 -8.42
N THR A 31 6.47 -11.85 -8.39
CA THR A 31 5.82 -12.90 -9.19
C THR A 31 4.53 -13.41 -8.53
N GLY A 32 4.43 -13.33 -7.20
CA GLY A 32 3.26 -13.74 -6.43
C GLY A 32 2.18 -12.67 -6.32
N THR A 33 2.41 -11.45 -6.82
CA THR A 33 1.41 -10.37 -6.79
C THR A 33 0.26 -10.68 -7.76
N TYR A 34 -0.95 -10.64 -7.25
CA TYR A 34 -2.18 -10.76 -8.02
C TYR A 34 -2.45 -9.43 -8.76
N PRO A 35 -2.43 -9.43 -10.11
CA PRO A 35 -2.62 -8.21 -10.88
C PRO A 35 -4.07 -7.73 -10.87
N ALA A 36 -4.24 -6.43 -11.10
CA ALA A 36 -5.55 -5.85 -11.34
C ALA A 36 -6.14 -6.34 -12.65
N ARG A 37 -7.46 -6.61 -12.66
CA ARG A 37 -8.18 -6.99 -13.87
C ARG A 37 -8.58 -5.74 -14.67
N ALA A 38 -8.91 -5.92 -15.95
CA ALA A 38 -9.30 -4.82 -16.84
C ALA A 38 -10.42 -3.92 -16.26
N VAL A 39 -11.42 -4.50 -15.60
CA VAL A 39 -12.49 -3.75 -14.91
C VAL A 39 -11.97 -2.87 -13.78
N ALA A 40 -10.88 -3.24 -13.14
CA ALA A 40 -10.26 -2.42 -12.11
C ALA A 40 -9.46 -1.26 -12.73
N LEU A 41 -8.80 -1.51 -13.83
CA LEU A 41 -8.04 -0.50 -14.56
C LEU A 41 -8.97 0.56 -15.19
N SER A 42 -10.11 0.17 -15.74
CA SER A 42 -11.11 1.12 -16.27
C SER A 42 -11.73 1.98 -15.16
N ALA A 43 -11.75 1.50 -13.91
CA ALA A 43 -12.22 2.29 -12.79
C ALA A 43 -11.22 3.36 -12.32
N LEU A 44 -10.04 3.44 -12.92
CA LEU A 44 -9.03 4.49 -12.68
C LEU A 44 -9.16 5.69 -13.65
N GLU A 45 -10.15 5.68 -14.52
CA GLU A 45 -10.45 6.83 -15.38
C GLU A 45 -11.27 7.86 -14.60
N SER A 46 -10.87 9.13 -14.62
CA SER A 46 -11.62 10.24 -14.01
C SER A 46 -12.97 10.44 -14.71
N THR A 47 -13.93 10.94 -13.96
CA THR A 47 -15.27 11.32 -14.45
C THR A 47 -15.61 12.72 -13.97
N ASP A 48 -16.81 13.20 -14.31
CA ASP A 48 -17.41 14.41 -13.78
C ASP A 48 -17.66 14.39 -12.26
N ARG A 49 -17.73 13.21 -11.64
CA ARG A 49 -18.00 13.02 -10.21
C ARG A 49 -16.77 12.75 -9.35
N VAL A 50 -15.71 12.20 -9.95
CA VAL A 50 -14.49 11.81 -9.23
C VAL A 50 -13.27 12.05 -10.10
N THR A 51 -12.34 12.85 -9.61
CA THR A 51 -11.01 12.99 -10.19
C THR A 51 -10.07 11.96 -9.60
N ILE A 52 -9.31 11.26 -10.46
CA ILE A 52 -8.39 10.22 -10.03
C ILE A 52 -6.97 10.60 -10.38
N THR A 53 -6.09 10.57 -9.38
CA THR A 53 -4.65 10.79 -9.56
C THR A 53 -3.88 9.56 -9.10
N GLN A 54 -2.80 9.24 -9.83
CA GLN A 54 -1.95 8.09 -9.56
C GLN A 54 -0.49 8.55 -9.56
N ASP A 55 0.02 8.82 -8.38
CA ASP A 55 1.42 9.19 -8.17
C ASP A 55 1.97 8.42 -6.96
N LYS A 56 2.29 9.09 -5.86
CA LYS A 56 2.68 8.46 -4.60
C LYS A 56 1.59 7.54 -4.03
N TRP A 57 0.33 7.94 -4.22
CA TRP A 57 -0.88 7.21 -3.85
C TRP A 57 -1.84 7.12 -5.04
N ILE A 58 -2.86 6.28 -4.91
CA ILE A 58 -4.01 6.30 -5.82
C ILE A 58 -5.13 7.05 -5.09
N ILE A 59 -5.47 8.22 -5.59
CA ILE A 59 -6.38 9.14 -4.91
C ILE A 59 -7.64 9.31 -5.75
N PHE A 60 -8.77 9.15 -5.11
CA PHE A 60 -10.09 9.41 -5.66
C PHE A 60 -10.66 10.64 -4.96
N THR A 61 -10.62 11.77 -5.62
CA THR A 61 -11.12 13.04 -5.11
C THR A 61 -12.55 13.25 -5.61
N PRO A 62 -13.55 13.35 -4.72
CA PRO A 62 -14.92 13.69 -5.12
C PRO A 62 -14.99 15.10 -5.71
N GLU A 63 -15.97 15.38 -6.57
CA GLU A 63 -16.19 16.72 -7.16
C GLU A 63 -16.53 17.74 -6.06
N GLU A 64 -17.36 17.34 -5.10
CA GLU A 64 -17.74 18.20 -3.99
C GLU A 64 -16.66 18.20 -2.90
N GLU A 65 -16.45 19.36 -2.28
CA GLU A 65 -15.55 19.46 -1.11
C GLU A 65 -16.02 18.56 0.02
N THR A 66 -15.08 17.92 0.69
CA THR A 66 -15.37 16.98 1.79
C THR A 66 -14.38 17.15 2.94
N GLU A 67 -14.87 16.94 4.15
CA GLU A 67 -14.04 16.83 5.36
C GLU A 67 -13.85 15.37 5.82
N THR A 68 -14.37 14.40 5.05
CA THR A 68 -14.26 12.98 5.36
C THR A 68 -13.34 12.28 4.38
N GLY A 69 -12.34 11.59 4.90
CA GLY A 69 -11.39 10.80 4.12
C GLY A 69 -11.39 9.32 4.52
N LEU A 70 -11.10 8.46 3.55
CA LEU A 70 -10.87 7.04 3.75
C LEU A 70 -9.47 6.68 3.25
N ILE A 71 -8.65 6.12 4.13
CA ILE A 71 -7.34 5.56 3.78
C ILE A 71 -7.49 4.04 3.69
N PHE A 72 -7.09 3.48 2.56
CA PHE A 72 -7.22 2.06 2.30
C PHE A 72 -5.87 1.36 2.19
N TYR A 73 -5.69 0.30 2.99
CA TYR A 73 -4.53 -0.58 2.96
C TYR A 73 -4.82 -1.85 2.15
N PRO A 74 -4.13 -2.06 1.01
CA PRO A 74 -4.30 -3.25 0.18
C PRO A 74 -3.98 -4.56 0.90
N GLY A 75 -4.58 -5.64 0.44
CA GLY A 75 -4.26 -7.00 0.87
C GLY A 75 -2.85 -7.42 0.44
N GLY A 76 -2.28 -8.39 1.17
CA GLY A 76 -0.95 -8.91 0.85
C GLY A 76 -0.87 -9.49 -0.56
N LEU A 77 0.17 -9.10 -1.30
CA LEU A 77 0.42 -9.51 -2.69
C LEU A 77 -0.75 -9.22 -3.64
N VAL A 78 -1.54 -8.18 -3.38
CA VAL A 78 -2.58 -7.70 -4.30
C VAL A 78 -2.16 -6.34 -4.84
N GLU A 79 -2.26 -6.16 -6.15
CA GLU A 79 -2.00 -4.87 -6.77
C GLU A 79 -3.00 -3.82 -6.27
N PRO A 80 -2.54 -2.64 -5.78
CA PRO A 80 -3.41 -1.62 -5.18
C PRO A 80 -4.57 -1.19 -6.07
N THR A 81 -4.33 -1.10 -7.37
CA THR A 81 -5.32 -0.74 -8.40
C THR A 81 -6.50 -1.73 -8.48
N ALA A 82 -6.33 -2.98 -7.99
CA ALA A 82 -7.41 -3.97 -7.99
C ALA A 82 -8.63 -3.54 -7.15
N TYR A 83 -8.45 -2.62 -6.22
CA TYR A 83 -9.51 -2.10 -5.35
C TYR A 83 -10.26 -0.88 -5.92
N ALA A 84 -9.79 -0.35 -7.06
CA ALA A 84 -10.36 0.86 -7.66
C ALA A 84 -11.89 0.82 -7.85
N PRO A 85 -12.53 -0.27 -8.32
CA PRO A 85 -13.98 -0.27 -8.56
C PRO A 85 -14.83 -0.01 -7.32
N ILE A 86 -14.45 -0.59 -6.17
CA ILE A 86 -15.20 -0.40 -4.93
C ILE A 86 -14.88 0.94 -4.29
N LEU A 87 -13.61 1.36 -4.31
CA LEU A 87 -13.17 2.57 -3.67
C LEU A 87 -13.62 3.82 -4.42
N ARG A 88 -13.67 3.77 -5.76
CA ARG A 88 -14.30 4.80 -6.58
C ARG A 88 -15.76 5.03 -6.20
N LYS A 89 -16.54 3.98 -5.99
CA LYS A 89 -17.95 4.10 -5.57
C LYS A 89 -18.09 4.82 -4.23
N ILE A 90 -17.12 4.63 -3.32
CA ILE A 90 -17.10 5.36 -2.05
C ILE A 90 -16.81 6.84 -2.31
N ALA A 91 -15.86 7.17 -3.17
CA ALA A 91 -15.56 8.55 -3.53
C ALA A 91 -16.71 9.24 -4.25
N GLU A 92 -17.46 8.54 -5.11
CA GLU A 92 -18.68 9.03 -5.76
C GLU A 92 -19.80 9.41 -4.77
N ASN A 93 -19.68 9.02 -3.50
CA ASN A 93 -20.55 9.42 -2.40
C ASN A 93 -19.93 10.49 -1.48
N GLY A 94 -18.99 11.28 -1.98
CA GLY A 94 -18.46 12.45 -1.30
C GLY A 94 -17.37 12.17 -0.25
N VAL A 95 -16.61 11.07 -0.39
CA VAL A 95 -15.51 10.73 0.50
C VAL A 95 -14.19 10.83 -0.27
N LEU A 96 -13.20 11.55 0.26
CA LEU A 96 -11.83 11.48 -0.27
C LEU A 96 -11.27 10.10 0.00
N VAL A 97 -10.88 9.35 -1.05
CA VAL A 97 -10.33 8.00 -0.86
C VAL A 97 -8.89 7.94 -1.31
N VAL A 98 -8.03 7.41 -0.45
CA VAL A 98 -6.59 7.25 -0.72
C VAL A 98 -6.18 5.80 -0.53
N ILE A 99 -5.75 5.15 -1.61
CA ILE A 99 -5.09 3.84 -1.52
C ILE A 99 -3.60 4.08 -1.33
N THR A 100 -3.03 3.48 -0.30
CA THR A 100 -1.59 3.55 -0.02
C THR A 100 -0.89 2.30 -0.59
N PRO A 101 -0.13 2.42 -1.70
CA PRO A 101 0.73 1.34 -2.15
C PRO A 101 1.74 0.96 -1.05
N MET A 102 1.92 -0.34 -0.84
CA MET A 102 2.76 -0.85 0.23
C MET A 102 4.05 -1.47 -0.31
N PRO A 103 5.18 -1.38 0.42
CA PRO A 103 6.41 -2.04 0.03
C PRO A 103 6.16 -3.52 -0.24
N LEU A 104 6.58 -4.02 -1.41
CA LEU A 104 6.39 -5.41 -1.85
C LEU A 104 4.92 -5.89 -1.83
N ASN A 105 3.95 -4.97 -1.88
CA ASN A 105 2.52 -5.25 -1.67
C ASN A 105 2.23 -5.96 -0.33
N LEU A 106 2.97 -5.61 0.73
CA LEU A 106 2.84 -6.15 2.08
C LEU A 106 2.63 -5.01 3.08
N ALA A 107 1.39 -4.77 3.49
CA ALA A 107 1.01 -3.67 4.37
C ALA A 107 1.69 -3.71 5.74
N ILE A 108 2.09 -4.89 6.21
CA ILE A 108 2.84 -5.04 7.46
C ILE A 108 4.21 -4.36 7.44
N LEU A 109 4.78 -4.11 6.26
CA LEU A 109 6.07 -3.43 6.11
C LEU A 109 5.97 -1.90 6.25
N ASN A 110 4.74 -1.35 6.26
CA ASN A 110 4.50 0.09 6.45
C ASN A 110 3.14 0.33 7.10
N THR A 111 2.95 -0.14 8.32
CA THR A 111 1.68 0.05 9.05
C THR A 111 1.37 1.52 9.32
N GLY A 112 2.39 2.39 9.38
CA GLY A 112 2.27 3.84 9.59
C GLY A 112 1.98 4.67 8.33
N ALA A 113 1.69 4.04 7.18
CA ALA A 113 1.48 4.75 5.90
C ALA A 113 0.40 5.84 5.97
N ALA A 114 -0.60 5.69 6.83
CA ALA A 114 -1.70 6.66 7.01
C ALA A 114 -1.20 8.02 7.51
N ASN A 115 -0.15 8.09 8.34
CA ASN A 115 0.35 9.38 8.86
C ASN A 115 0.65 10.36 7.73
N ALA A 116 1.38 9.91 6.71
CA ALA A 116 1.76 10.77 5.60
C ALA A 116 0.55 11.25 4.77
N VAL A 117 -0.54 10.46 4.72
CA VAL A 117 -1.79 10.87 4.08
C VAL A 117 -2.50 11.91 4.93
N ILE A 118 -2.63 11.67 6.23
CA ILE A 118 -3.28 12.59 7.18
C ILE A 118 -2.57 13.95 7.16
N ASP A 119 -1.24 13.96 7.18
CA ASP A 119 -0.42 15.18 7.14
C ASP A 119 -0.60 15.97 5.83
N GLU A 120 -0.82 15.30 4.69
CA GLU A 120 -1.01 15.92 3.37
C GLU A 120 -2.39 16.59 3.21
N TYR A 121 -3.41 16.09 3.94
CA TYR A 121 -4.78 16.58 3.84
C TYR A 121 -5.30 17.17 5.17
N PRO A 122 -4.75 18.30 5.63
CA PRO A 122 -5.09 18.89 6.95
C PRO A 122 -6.54 19.41 7.03
N HIS A 123 -7.22 19.58 5.90
CA HIS A 123 -8.63 19.97 5.84
C HIS A 123 -9.60 18.82 6.08
N ILE A 124 -9.13 17.58 6.03
CA ILE A 124 -9.95 16.41 6.35
C ILE A 124 -9.98 16.22 7.85
N SER A 125 -11.14 16.44 8.46
CA SER A 125 -11.34 16.36 9.91
C SER A 125 -11.67 14.95 10.41
N THR A 126 -12.23 14.11 9.54
CA THR A 126 -12.63 12.74 9.87
C THR A 126 -11.95 11.73 8.97
N TRP A 127 -11.15 10.83 9.55
CA TRP A 127 -10.49 9.77 8.82
C TRP A 127 -11.06 8.39 9.15
N ILE A 128 -11.40 7.65 8.10
CA ILE A 128 -11.76 6.23 8.16
C ILE A 128 -10.55 5.44 7.69
N LEU A 129 -10.08 4.49 8.49
CA LEU A 129 -9.03 3.59 8.08
C LEU A 129 -9.62 2.22 7.76
N ALA A 130 -9.39 1.75 6.55
CA ALA A 130 -9.90 0.49 6.05
C ALA A 130 -8.79 -0.35 5.40
N GLY A 131 -9.04 -1.62 5.17
CA GLY A 131 -8.11 -2.49 4.47
C GLY A 131 -8.67 -3.88 4.24
N HIS A 132 -8.01 -4.62 3.37
CA HIS A 132 -8.37 -6.00 3.06
C HIS A 132 -7.32 -6.97 3.60
N SER A 133 -7.73 -8.06 4.25
CA SER A 133 -6.83 -9.13 4.71
C SER A 133 -5.63 -8.59 5.51
N LEU A 134 -4.38 -8.78 5.06
CA LEU A 134 -3.18 -8.24 5.69
C LEU A 134 -3.23 -6.70 5.83
N GLY A 135 -3.82 -6.00 4.86
CA GLY A 135 -4.06 -4.57 4.95
C GLY A 135 -4.99 -4.20 6.08
N GLY A 136 -6.09 -4.95 6.27
CA GLY A 136 -7.01 -4.74 7.38
C GLY A 136 -6.36 -4.95 8.75
N ALA A 137 -5.53 -6.00 8.89
CA ALA A 137 -4.76 -6.23 10.11
C ALA A 137 -3.77 -5.08 10.40
N SER A 138 -3.08 -4.60 9.34
CA SER A 138 -2.14 -3.48 9.45
C SER A 138 -2.84 -2.16 9.79
N ALA A 139 -4.02 -1.92 9.22
CA ALA A 139 -4.87 -0.78 9.53
C ALA A 139 -5.32 -0.81 11.00
N ALA A 140 -5.72 -1.98 11.51
CA ALA A 140 -6.08 -2.13 12.92
C ALA A 140 -4.90 -1.89 13.88
N ILE A 141 -3.69 -2.31 13.50
CA ILE A 141 -2.46 -2.00 14.27
C ILE A 141 -2.23 -0.50 14.32
N PHE A 142 -2.37 0.21 13.19
CA PHE A 142 -2.24 1.66 13.16
C PHE A 142 -3.28 2.33 14.06
N ALA A 143 -4.56 2.02 13.89
CA ALA A 143 -5.64 2.65 14.64
C ALA A 143 -5.56 2.41 16.16
N LYS A 144 -4.96 1.29 16.59
CA LYS A 144 -4.73 1.02 18.02
C LYS A 144 -3.67 1.95 18.63
N ASN A 145 -2.72 2.42 17.82
CA ASN A 145 -1.54 3.15 18.30
C ASN A 145 -1.65 4.67 18.08
N ASN A 146 -2.72 5.14 17.44
CA ASN A 146 -3.04 6.53 17.14
C ASN A 146 -4.49 6.87 17.51
#